data_e70677aaee2ea04ab88099352810fc85
#
_entry.id   e70677aaee2ea04ab88099352810fc85
#
_cell.length_a   1.000
_cell.length_b   1.000
_cell.length_c   1.000
_cell.angle_alpha   90.00
_cell.angle_beta   90.00
_cell.angle_gamma   90.00
#
_symmetry.space_group_name_H-M   'P 1'
#
loop_
_entity.id
_entity.type
_entity.pdbx_description
1 polymer ?
#
loop_
_entity_poly.entity_id
_entity_poly.type
_entity_poly.pdbx_seq_one_letter_code
_entity_poly.pdbx_strand_id
1 'polypeptide(L)'
;AERYDMAVMGPNSEGFANSAAALCPTFSPAVDKTELPLLPPWRTDGHITAIAQSGGMGFAFYDHGRPKELPFNYIITTGNEACVETLDVVDYLLDEGKTDAFILFMEDVKNGARLAQVGEKALRAGKPIILTKIGTSEAGARAAASHTASLAGSYQAYQGIFQRYGIIEGRDTEELVDIAAAFSFHGRNLPKGHRVGICTASGGGGGW
;
A
#
# COMPACT_ATOMS: atom_id res chain seq x y z
N ALA A 1 -6.68 21.67 -12.95
CA ALA A 1 -5.30 21.20 -12.78
C ALA A 1 -4.39 21.94 -13.78
N GLU A 2 -4.32 21.56 -15.04
CA GLU A 2 -3.37 22.08 -16.03
C GLU A 2 -3.35 23.62 -16.14
N ARG A 3 -4.53 24.27 -16.21
CA ARG A 3 -4.63 25.72 -16.35
C ARG A 3 -3.93 26.51 -15.22
N TYR A 4 -3.79 25.93 -14.04
CA TYR A 4 -3.28 26.60 -12.85
C TYR A 4 -2.08 25.88 -12.24
N ASP A 5 -1.52 24.90 -12.95
CA ASP A 5 -0.42 24.05 -12.46
C ASP A 5 -0.68 23.48 -11.05
N MET A 6 -1.88 22.95 -10.85
CA MET A 6 -2.33 22.41 -9.56
C MET A 6 -2.41 20.90 -9.61
N ALA A 7 -1.84 20.22 -8.62
CA ALA A 7 -2.09 18.81 -8.37
C ALA A 7 -3.49 18.64 -7.75
N VAL A 8 -4.32 17.79 -8.36
CA VAL A 8 -5.68 17.49 -7.90
C VAL A 8 -5.80 16.00 -7.64
N MET A 9 -6.11 15.63 -6.40
CA MET A 9 -6.37 14.26 -5.98
C MET A 9 -7.87 13.98 -5.92
N GLY A 10 -8.30 12.83 -6.36
CA GLY A 10 -9.70 12.48 -6.45
C GLY A 10 -10.25 12.59 -7.88
N PRO A 11 -11.58 12.81 -8.06
CA PRO A 11 -12.62 12.89 -7.04
C PRO A 11 -12.88 11.54 -6.33
N ASN A 12 -13.90 11.48 -5.48
CA ASN A 12 -14.29 10.26 -4.76
C ASN A 12 -13.13 9.72 -3.87
N SER A 13 -12.43 10.62 -3.20
CA SER A 13 -11.38 10.34 -2.24
C SER A 13 -11.88 10.57 -0.82
N GLU A 14 -11.46 9.77 0.15
CA GLU A 14 -11.75 9.97 1.57
C GLU A 14 -10.74 10.92 2.24
N GLY A 15 -9.74 11.37 1.49
CA GLY A 15 -8.71 12.27 1.95
C GLY A 15 -7.39 11.58 2.26
N PHE A 16 -6.63 12.18 3.17
CA PHE A 16 -5.33 11.65 3.54
C PHE A 16 -4.95 11.97 4.99
N ALA A 17 -3.96 11.26 5.50
CA ALA A 17 -3.29 11.56 6.75
C ALA A 17 -1.78 11.62 6.55
N ASN A 18 -1.13 12.62 7.15
CA ASN A 18 0.32 12.78 7.22
C ASN A 18 0.71 12.93 8.68
N SER A 19 1.31 11.89 9.26
CA SER A 19 1.63 11.84 10.68
C SER A 19 2.73 12.84 11.06
N ALA A 20 3.73 13.02 10.21
CA ALA A 20 4.85 13.94 10.49
C ALA A 20 4.40 15.40 10.54
N ALA A 21 3.40 15.77 9.75
CA ALA A 21 2.82 17.11 9.74
C ALA A 21 1.64 17.27 10.71
N ALA A 22 1.22 16.21 11.40
CA ALA A 22 0.00 16.14 12.21
C ALA A 22 -1.23 16.66 11.41
N LEU A 23 -1.31 16.30 10.13
CA LEU A 23 -2.32 16.79 9.19
C LEU A 23 -3.18 15.63 8.70
N CYS A 24 -4.49 15.68 8.98
CA CYS A 24 -5.44 14.62 8.64
C CYS A 24 -6.72 15.20 8.02
N PRO A 25 -6.69 15.74 6.80
CA PRO A 25 -7.89 16.20 6.11
C PRO A 25 -8.67 15.00 5.53
N THR A 26 -9.41 14.34 6.37
CA THR A 26 -10.24 13.18 6.06
C THR A 26 -11.52 13.21 6.87
N PHE A 27 -12.55 12.52 6.38
CA PHE A 27 -13.77 12.23 7.13
C PHE A 27 -13.83 10.76 7.59
N SER A 28 -12.72 10.02 7.44
CA SER A 28 -12.67 8.62 7.87
C SER A 28 -12.82 8.51 9.39
N PRO A 29 -13.73 7.64 9.88
CA PRO A 29 -13.87 7.40 11.31
C PRO A 29 -12.66 6.65 11.91
N ALA A 30 -11.83 6.03 11.07
CA ALA A 30 -10.62 5.34 11.50
C ALA A 30 -9.59 6.29 12.15
N VAL A 31 -9.67 7.58 11.81
CA VAL A 31 -8.81 8.63 12.36
C VAL A 31 -9.58 9.41 13.41
N ASP A 32 -9.93 8.79 14.52
CA ASP A 32 -10.53 9.49 15.65
C ASP A 32 -9.45 10.28 16.41
N LYS A 33 -9.78 11.54 16.70
CA LYS A 33 -8.86 12.53 17.30
C LYS A 33 -8.29 12.14 18.66
N THR A 34 -8.93 11.21 19.35
CA THR A 34 -8.55 10.84 20.72
C THR A 34 -7.58 9.68 20.82
N GLU A 35 -7.38 8.92 19.75
CA GLU A 35 -6.63 7.66 19.76
C GLU A 35 -5.35 7.64 18.92
N LEU A 36 -4.97 8.78 18.33
CA LEU A 36 -3.70 8.85 17.60
C LEU A 36 -2.52 8.96 18.54
N PRO A 37 -1.51 8.12 18.35
CA PRO A 37 -0.52 8.48 17.36
C PRO A 37 -0.57 7.58 16.12
N LEU A 38 -0.63 8.19 14.96
CA LEU A 38 -0.35 7.54 13.67
C LEU A 38 1.05 6.92 13.66
N LEU A 39 1.95 7.50 14.43
CA LEU A 39 3.28 6.99 14.72
C LEU A 39 3.40 6.65 16.19
N PRO A 40 3.64 5.38 16.55
CA PRO A 40 4.04 5.04 17.90
C PRO A 40 5.31 5.83 18.28
N PRO A 41 5.33 6.53 19.43
CA PRO A 41 6.42 7.44 19.77
C PRO A 41 7.80 6.77 19.93
N TRP A 42 7.83 5.45 20.10
CA TRP A 42 9.06 4.65 20.17
C TRP A 42 9.54 4.13 18.79
N ARG A 43 8.76 4.34 17.72
CA ARG A 43 9.12 3.91 16.38
C ARG A 43 9.68 5.06 15.57
N THR A 44 10.97 4.99 15.25
CA THR A 44 11.70 6.00 14.46
C THR A 44 12.07 5.50 13.06
N ASP A 45 11.73 4.25 12.76
CA ASP A 45 12.01 3.59 11.49
C ASP A 45 10.91 2.60 11.12
N GLY A 46 11.03 1.97 9.97
CA GLY A 46 10.06 1.00 9.46
C GLY A 46 8.74 1.64 9.05
N HIS A 47 8.78 2.89 8.59
CA HIS A 47 7.59 3.66 8.25
C HIS A 47 6.83 3.07 7.07
N ILE A 48 5.52 2.97 7.21
CA ILE A 48 4.60 2.44 6.21
C ILE A 48 3.78 3.56 5.60
N THR A 49 3.62 3.53 4.28
CA THR A 49 2.64 4.33 3.57
C THR A 49 1.54 3.44 3.01
N ALA A 50 0.29 3.76 3.33
CA ALA A 50 -0.88 3.14 2.71
C ALA A 50 -1.45 4.07 1.64
N ILE A 51 -1.64 3.55 0.41
CA ILE A 51 -2.26 4.29 -0.69
C ILE A 51 -3.35 3.43 -1.32
N ALA A 52 -4.53 4.00 -1.50
CA ALA A 52 -5.66 3.25 -2.04
C ALA A 52 -6.49 4.07 -3.02
N GLN A 53 -6.93 3.45 -4.10
CA GLN A 53 -7.93 4.02 -5.00
C GLN A 53 -9.32 4.03 -4.35
N SER A 54 -9.57 3.16 -3.37
CA SER A 54 -10.77 3.17 -2.54
C SER A 54 -10.53 3.95 -1.25
N GLY A 55 -11.45 4.89 -0.93
CA GLY A 55 -11.38 5.68 0.29
C GLY A 55 -11.30 4.83 1.54
N GLY A 56 -12.30 3.98 1.76
CA GLY A 56 -12.37 3.11 2.95
C GLY A 56 -11.20 2.14 3.07
N MET A 57 -10.65 1.64 1.97
CA MET A 57 -9.55 0.68 2.01
C MET A 57 -8.23 1.30 2.49
N GLY A 58 -7.96 2.55 2.14
CA GLY A 58 -6.76 3.24 2.64
C GLY A 58 -6.72 3.31 4.16
N PHE A 59 -7.82 3.69 4.75
CA PHE A 59 -7.94 3.79 6.22
C PHE A 59 -8.16 2.44 6.90
N ALA A 60 -8.71 1.43 6.19
CA ALA A 60 -8.79 0.06 6.72
C ALA A 60 -7.40 -0.55 6.97
N PHE A 61 -6.40 -0.26 6.13
CA PHE A 61 -5.02 -0.69 6.41
C PHE A 61 -4.50 -0.10 7.72
N TYR A 62 -4.81 1.15 8.00
CA TYR A 62 -4.47 1.78 9.27
C TYR A 62 -5.18 1.11 10.46
N ASP A 63 -6.49 0.85 10.35
CA ASP A 63 -7.25 0.19 11.41
C ASP A 63 -6.72 -1.21 11.73
N HIS A 64 -6.34 -1.99 10.72
CA HIS A 64 -5.74 -3.31 10.91
C HIS A 64 -4.28 -3.25 11.40
N GLY A 65 -3.55 -2.22 11.04
CA GLY A 65 -2.15 -2.05 11.42
C GLY A 65 -1.95 -1.41 12.80
N ARG A 66 -2.90 -0.59 13.25
CA ARG A 66 -2.82 0.12 14.52
C ARG A 66 -2.64 -0.82 15.74
N PRO A 67 -3.41 -1.91 15.89
CA PRO A 67 -3.20 -2.86 16.98
C PRO A 67 -1.85 -3.56 16.95
N LYS A 68 -1.17 -3.56 15.80
CA LYS A 68 0.17 -4.12 15.58
C LYS A 68 1.27 -3.05 15.74
N GLU A 69 0.90 -1.84 16.17
CA GLU A 69 1.81 -0.71 16.37
C GLU A 69 2.64 -0.35 15.12
N LEU A 70 2.03 -0.47 13.93
CA LEU A 70 2.70 -0.12 12.69
C LEU A 70 2.81 1.40 12.53
N PRO A 71 4.00 1.93 12.20
CA PRO A 71 4.24 3.35 12.06
C PRO A 71 3.80 3.85 10.67
N PHE A 72 2.53 4.25 10.55
CA PHE A 72 2.05 4.88 9.31
C PHE A 72 2.48 6.34 9.24
N ASN A 73 3.36 6.67 8.29
CA ASN A 73 3.72 8.06 7.99
C ASN A 73 2.69 8.72 7.07
N TYR A 74 2.14 7.99 6.10
CA TYR A 74 1.10 8.47 5.21
C TYR A 74 -0.01 7.45 5.04
N ILE A 75 -1.26 7.95 4.99
CA ILE A 75 -2.43 7.24 4.52
C ILE A 75 -3.04 8.13 3.46
N ILE A 76 -3.16 7.67 2.21
CA ILE A 76 -3.57 8.49 1.09
C ILE A 76 -4.62 7.74 0.27
N THR A 77 -5.75 8.40 0.01
CA THR A 77 -6.77 7.83 -0.86
C THR A 77 -6.85 8.64 -2.13
N THR A 78 -6.60 8.02 -3.27
CA THR A 78 -6.52 8.70 -4.58
C THR A 78 -7.84 8.77 -5.31
N GLY A 79 -8.83 7.94 -4.92
CA GLY A 79 -10.16 7.92 -5.52
C GLY A 79 -10.12 7.59 -7.01
N ASN A 80 -10.86 8.32 -7.82
CA ASN A 80 -10.98 8.09 -9.27
C ASN A 80 -9.77 8.57 -10.08
N GLU A 81 -8.77 9.17 -9.45
CA GLU A 81 -7.49 9.54 -10.07
C GLU A 81 -7.64 10.41 -11.32
N ALA A 82 -8.43 11.48 -11.25
CA ALA A 82 -8.64 12.34 -12.40
C ALA A 82 -7.37 13.09 -12.85
N CYS A 83 -6.42 13.33 -11.94
CA CYS A 83 -5.18 14.04 -12.20
C CYS A 83 -4.00 13.31 -11.58
N VAL A 84 -3.94 13.19 -10.26
CA VAL A 84 -2.87 12.48 -9.54
C VAL A 84 -3.27 11.01 -9.38
N GLU A 85 -2.38 10.12 -9.80
CA GLU A 85 -2.57 8.66 -9.71
C GLU A 85 -1.80 8.08 -8.51
N THR A 86 -2.20 6.90 -8.05
CA THR A 86 -1.49 6.15 -7.00
C THR A 86 0.00 5.99 -7.31
N LEU A 87 0.34 5.71 -8.56
CA LEU A 87 1.73 5.52 -8.97
C LEU A 87 2.55 6.82 -8.96
N ASP A 88 1.93 7.98 -9.16
CA ASP A 88 2.61 9.28 -9.02
C ASP A 88 2.96 9.55 -7.56
N VAL A 89 2.05 9.21 -6.65
CA VAL A 89 2.28 9.34 -5.21
C VAL A 89 3.40 8.41 -4.75
N VAL A 90 3.38 7.13 -5.18
CA VAL A 90 4.46 6.18 -4.85
C VAL A 90 5.81 6.69 -5.36
N ASP A 91 5.86 7.15 -6.62
CA ASP A 91 7.09 7.65 -7.23
C ASP A 91 7.67 8.85 -6.49
N TYR A 92 6.82 9.81 -6.12
CA TYR A 92 7.20 10.97 -5.31
C TYR A 92 7.74 10.56 -3.93
N LEU A 93 7.05 9.67 -3.23
CA LEU A 93 7.43 9.22 -1.90
C LEU A 93 8.69 8.34 -1.88
N LEU A 94 8.98 7.65 -2.99
CA LEU A 94 10.26 6.98 -3.19
C LEU A 94 11.42 7.98 -3.22
N ASP A 95 11.23 9.13 -3.88
CA ASP A 95 12.24 10.21 -3.92
C ASP A 95 12.36 10.94 -2.58
N GLU A 96 11.25 11.12 -1.86
CA GLU A 96 11.26 11.69 -0.52
C GLU A 96 12.05 10.81 0.47
N GLY A 97 11.98 9.49 0.31
CA GLY A 97 12.79 8.52 1.05
C GLY A 97 12.34 8.20 2.47
N LYS A 98 11.26 8.78 2.97
CA LYS A 98 10.77 8.59 4.34
C LYS A 98 9.89 7.34 4.54
N THR A 99 9.46 6.71 3.47
CA THR A 99 8.68 5.47 3.50
C THR A 99 9.61 4.27 3.39
N ASP A 100 9.40 3.26 4.22
CA ASP A 100 10.17 2.02 4.19
C ASP A 100 9.43 0.87 3.50
N ALA A 101 8.09 0.87 3.53
CA ALA A 101 7.25 -0.07 2.80
C ALA A 101 5.94 0.58 2.37
N PHE A 102 5.43 0.16 1.22
CA PHE A 102 4.16 0.65 0.65
C PHE A 102 3.11 -0.45 0.70
N ILE A 103 1.89 -0.11 1.17
CA ILE A 103 0.70 -0.95 1.03
C ILE A 103 -0.22 -0.28 0.02
N LEU A 104 -0.58 -0.97 -1.06
CA LEU A 104 -1.43 -0.43 -2.11
C LEU A 104 -2.72 -1.23 -2.27
N PHE A 105 -3.84 -0.53 -2.46
CA PHE A 105 -5.09 -1.11 -2.95
C PHE A 105 -5.39 -0.53 -4.33
N MET A 106 -5.38 -1.41 -5.34
CA MET A 106 -5.48 -1.00 -6.74
C MET A 106 -6.68 -1.65 -7.42
N GLU A 107 -7.56 -0.82 -7.95
CA GLU A 107 -8.69 -1.23 -8.78
C GLU A 107 -8.28 -1.30 -10.25
N ASP A 108 -7.48 -0.33 -10.69
CA ASP A 108 -6.97 -0.23 -12.06
C ASP A 108 -5.59 0.41 -12.12
N VAL A 109 -4.91 0.20 -13.22
CA VAL A 109 -3.66 0.88 -13.58
C VAL A 109 -3.79 1.38 -15.02
N LYS A 110 -3.91 2.68 -15.20
CA LYS A 110 -4.08 3.28 -16.53
C LYS A 110 -2.89 3.04 -17.46
N ASN A 111 -1.69 2.93 -16.90
CA ASN A 111 -0.46 2.74 -17.65
C ASN A 111 0.43 1.65 -17.03
N GLY A 112 0.41 0.46 -17.61
CA GLY A 112 1.24 -0.67 -17.15
C GLY A 112 2.75 -0.41 -17.24
N ALA A 113 3.23 0.41 -18.18
CA ALA A 113 4.63 0.80 -18.25
C ALA A 113 5.04 1.67 -17.05
N ARG A 114 4.14 2.51 -16.56
CA ARG A 114 4.35 3.31 -15.34
C ARG A 114 4.49 2.42 -14.11
N LEU A 115 3.64 1.39 -14.00
CA LEU A 115 3.75 0.41 -12.92
C LEU A 115 5.11 -0.30 -12.93
N ALA A 116 5.60 -0.70 -14.12
CA ALA A 116 6.91 -1.31 -14.26
C ALA A 116 8.05 -0.35 -13.85
N GLN A 117 7.99 0.92 -14.24
CA GLN A 117 8.97 1.93 -13.87
C GLN A 117 9.02 2.17 -12.34
N VAL A 118 7.85 2.35 -11.72
CA VAL A 118 7.74 2.55 -10.27
C VAL A 118 8.18 1.32 -9.51
N GLY A 119 7.80 0.12 -9.97
CA GLY A 119 8.25 -1.15 -9.40
C GLY A 119 9.76 -1.32 -9.46
N GLU A 120 10.40 -1.00 -10.59
CA GLU A 120 11.85 -1.02 -10.74
C GLU A 120 12.54 -0.03 -9.80
N LYS A 121 12.01 1.19 -9.69
CA LYS A 121 12.54 2.22 -8.79
C LYS A 121 12.44 1.78 -7.32
N ALA A 122 11.29 1.23 -6.91
CA ALA A 122 11.08 0.71 -5.57
C ALA A 122 12.03 -0.45 -5.24
N LEU A 123 12.19 -1.40 -6.17
CA LEU A 123 13.12 -2.51 -6.02
C LEU A 123 14.57 -2.02 -5.84
N ARG A 124 15.02 -1.09 -6.66
CA ARG A 124 16.37 -0.50 -6.56
C ARG A 124 16.58 0.28 -5.26
N ALA A 125 15.53 0.92 -4.76
CA ALA A 125 15.56 1.62 -3.48
C ALA A 125 15.47 0.69 -2.26
N GLY A 126 15.21 -0.61 -2.46
CA GLY A 126 14.97 -1.56 -1.38
C GLY A 126 13.70 -1.26 -0.59
N LYS A 127 12.70 -0.65 -1.23
CA LYS A 127 11.42 -0.26 -0.64
C LYS A 127 10.32 -1.17 -1.19
N PRO A 128 9.87 -2.20 -0.44
CA PRO A 128 8.87 -3.15 -0.92
C PRO A 128 7.53 -2.47 -1.20
N ILE A 129 6.92 -2.86 -2.31
CA ILE A 129 5.53 -2.58 -2.64
C ILE A 129 4.73 -3.85 -2.38
N ILE A 130 3.76 -3.75 -1.50
CA ILE A 130 2.83 -4.82 -1.12
C ILE A 130 1.46 -4.36 -1.61
N LEU A 131 0.79 -5.12 -2.44
CA LEU A 131 -0.48 -4.68 -3.01
C LEU A 131 -1.53 -5.79 -3.09
N THR A 132 -2.78 -5.37 -3.17
CA THR A 132 -3.87 -6.18 -3.70
C THR A 132 -4.43 -5.50 -4.94
N LYS A 133 -4.60 -6.29 -6.01
CA LYS A 133 -5.23 -5.88 -7.25
C LYS A 133 -6.60 -6.55 -7.34
N ILE A 134 -7.67 -5.74 -7.29
CA ILE A 134 -9.01 -6.26 -7.50
C ILE A 134 -9.35 -6.38 -8.99
N GLY A 135 -10.46 -7.05 -9.29
CA GLY A 135 -10.86 -7.26 -10.69
C GLY A 135 -10.04 -8.34 -11.40
N THR A 136 -9.48 -9.30 -10.68
CA THR A 136 -8.62 -10.36 -11.21
C THR A 136 -9.40 -11.51 -11.88
N SER A 137 -10.67 -11.72 -11.50
CA SER A 137 -11.59 -12.65 -12.15
C SER A 137 -12.43 -11.94 -13.20
N GLU A 138 -13.02 -12.69 -14.14
CA GLU A 138 -13.95 -12.12 -15.14
C GLU A 138 -15.13 -11.37 -14.49
N ALA A 139 -15.68 -11.91 -13.41
CA ALA A 139 -16.75 -11.26 -12.67
C ALA A 139 -16.25 -10.00 -11.95
N GLY A 140 -15.08 -10.08 -11.31
CA GLY A 140 -14.43 -8.96 -10.66
C GLY A 140 -14.00 -7.88 -11.65
N ALA A 141 -13.51 -8.25 -12.84
CA ALA A 141 -13.18 -7.30 -13.90
C ALA A 141 -14.43 -6.52 -14.38
N ARG A 142 -15.58 -7.20 -14.55
CA ARG A 142 -16.86 -6.53 -14.86
C ARG A 142 -17.31 -5.59 -13.74
N ALA A 143 -17.15 -5.99 -12.49
CA ALA A 143 -17.49 -5.13 -11.34
C ALA A 143 -16.57 -3.90 -11.27
N ALA A 144 -15.25 -4.08 -11.40
CA ALA A 144 -14.28 -2.99 -11.43
C ALA A 144 -14.52 -2.02 -12.59
N ALA A 145 -14.82 -2.53 -13.80
CA ALA A 145 -15.14 -1.72 -14.97
C ALA A 145 -16.40 -0.86 -14.77
N SER A 146 -17.39 -1.34 -14.01
CA SER A 146 -18.58 -0.54 -13.66
C SER A 146 -18.26 0.59 -12.67
N HIS A 147 -17.23 0.43 -11.86
CA HIS A 147 -16.79 1.41 -10.86
C HIS A 147 -15.84 2.47 -11.44
N THR A 148 -14.90 2.05 -12.31
CA THR A 148 -13.80 2.92 -12.77
C THR A 148 -13.92 3.32 -14.24
N ALA A 149 -14.90 2.79 -14.98
CA ALA A 149 -15.07 2.96 -16.44
C ALA A 149 -13.82 2.56 -17.26
N SER A 150 -12.94 1.74 -16.70
CA SER A 150 -11.68 1.31 -17.29
C SER A 150 -11.76 -0.12 -17.81
N LEU A 151 -11.05 -0.39 -18.92
CA LEU A 151 -10.86 -1.74 -19.44
C LEU A 151 -9.72 -2.38 -18.64
N ALA A 152 -10.08 -3.31 -17.74
CA ALA A 152 -9.10 -4.08 -16.98
C ALA A 152 -8.15 -4.82 -17.94
N GLY A 153 -6.85 -4.52 -17.88
CA GLY A 153 -5.83 -5.26 -18.59
C GLY A 153 -5.79 -6.73 -18.15
N SER A 154 -5.14 -7.58 -18.94
CA SER A 154 -4.97 -8.99 -18.57
C SER A 154 -4.25 -9.07 -17.20
N TYR A 155 -4.86 -9.73 -16.22
CA TYR A 155 -4.26 -9.95 -14.90
C TYR A 155 -2.88 -10.64 -14.99
N GLN A 156 -2.70 -11.51 -15.97
CA GLN A 156 -1.40 -12.15 -16.24
C GLN A 156 -0.28 -11.14 -16.54
N ALA A 157 -0.61 -10.03 -17.22
CA ALA A 157 0.37 -8.97 -17.46
C ALA A 157 0.81 -8.28 -16.17
N TYR A 158 -0.13 -8.05 -15.23
CA TYR A 158 0.20 -7.54 -13.90
C TYR A 158 1.09 -8.50 -13.13
N GLN A 159 0.76 -9.79 -13.11
CA GLN A 159 1.57 -10.82 -12.45
C GLN A 159 3.01 -10.86 -13.00
N GLY A 160 3.19 -10.71 -14.31
CA GLY A 160 4.52 -10.62 -14.91
C GLY A 160 5.33 -9.42 -14.41
N ILE A 161 4.69 -8.26 -14.22
CA ILE A 161 5.32 -7.07 -13.64
C ILE A 161 5.63 -7.31 -12.16
N PHE A 162 4.69 -7.87 -11.39
CA PHE A 162 4.88 -8.14 -9.96
C PHE A 162 6.09 -9.06 -9.73
N GLN A 163 6.15 -10.18 -10.45
CA GLN A 163 7.27 -11.11 -10.35
C GLN A 163 8.60 -10.48 -10.74
N ARG A 164 8.61 -9.70 -11.83
CA ARG A 164 9.84 -9.09 -12.34
C ARG A 164 10.43 -8.06 -11.38
N TYR A 165 9.60 -7.29 -10.70
CA TYR A 165 10.03 -6.17 -9.86
C TYR A 165 9.87 -6.42 -8.35
N GLY A 166 9.58 -7.67 -7.96
CA GLY A 166 9.45 -8.03 -6.55
C GLY A 166 8.29 -7.35 -5.83
N ILE A 167 7.23 -7.01 -6.57
CA ILE A 167 5.99 -6.51 -5.99
C ILE A 167 5.26 -7.70 -5.37
N ILE A 168 4.88 -7.57 -4.11
CA ILE A 168 4.27 -8.64 -3.34
C ILE A 168 2.75 -8.48 -3.37
N GLU A 169 2.07 -9.48 -3.91
CA GLU A 169 0.62 -9.49 -3.92
C GLU A 169 0.07 -10.23 -2.71
N GLY A 170 -0.86 -9.59 -1.99
CA GLY A 170 -1.60 -10.20 -0.89
C GLY A 170 -3.07 -10.38 -1.24
N ARG A 171 -3.72 -11.33 -0.57
CA ARG A 171 -5.10 -11.76 -0.84
C ARG A 171 -6.15 -10.86 -0.20
N ASP A 172 -5.83 -10.32 0.96
CA ASP A 172 -6.74 -9.52 1.78
C ASP A 172 -5.99 -8.49 2.62
N THR A 173 -6.74 -7.64 3.32
CA THR A 173 -6.20 -6.55 4.13
C THR A 173 -5.30 -7.05 5.25
N GLU A 174 -5.64 -8.16 5.88
CA GLU A 174 -4.88 -8.71 7.01
C GLU A 174 -3.52 -9.22 6.53
N GLU A 175 -3.48 -9.99 5.46
CA GLU A 175 -2.23 -10.49 4.88
C GLU A 175 -1.33 -9.34 4.41
N LEU A 176 -1.88 -8.30 3.76
CA LEU A 176 -1.10 -7.14 3.34
C LEU A 176 -0.46 -6.42 4.52
N VAL A 177 -1.22 -6.23 5.60
CA VAL A 177 -0.73 -5.60 6.83
C VAL A 177 0.30 -6.47 7.53
N ASP A 178 0.15 -7.80 7.54
CA ASP A 178 1.12 -8.72 8.13
C ASP A 178 2.44 -8.74 7.35
N ILE A 179 2.39 -8.73 6.03
CA ILE A 179 3.58 -8.62 5.19
C ILE A 179 4.28 -7.28 5.43
N ALA A 180 3.53 -6.19 5.49
CA ALA A 180 4.09 -4.87 5.79
C ALA A 180 4.70 -4.81 7.19
N ALA A 181 4.08 -5.47 8.18
CA ALA A 181 4.64 -5.62 9.52
C ALA A 181 5.98 -6.33 9.51
N ALA A 182 6.11 -7.41 8.75
CA ALA A 182 7.37 -8.13 8.63
C ALA A 182 8.49 -7.22 8.09
N PHE A 183 8.23 -6.42 7.07
CA PHE A 183 9.20 -5.44 6.55
C PHE A 183 9.45 -4.29 7.52
N SER A 184 8.41 -3.76 8.18
CA SER A 184 8.53 -2.68 9.14
C SER A 184 9.40 -3.07 10.35
N PHE A 185 9.20 -4.27 10.89
CA PHE A 185 9.96 -4.74 12.06
C PHE A 185 11.34 -5.28 11.71
N HIS A 186 11.54 -5.85 10.53
CA HIS A 186 12.74 -6.59 10.16
C HIS A 186 13.47 -6.06 8.93
N GLY A 187 13.02 -4.94 8.33
CA GLY A 187 13.53 -4.44 7.05
C GLY A 187 15.05 -4.28 6.97
N ARG A 188 15.72 -3.99 8.10
CA ARG A 188 17.19 -3.90 8.17
C ARG A 188 17.88 -5.26 8.35
N ASN A 189 17.13 -6.30 8.73
CA ASN A 189 17.64 -7.63 9.06
C ASN A 189 16.90 -8.73 8.31
N LEU A 190 16.53 -8.49 7.07
CA LEU A 190 15.87 -9.50 6.25
C LEU A 190 16.76 -10.73 6.08
N PRO A 191 16.17 -11.93 6.10
CA PRO A 191 16.91 -13.17 5.87
C PRO A 191 17.61 -13.15 4.52
N LYS A 192 18.88 -13.57 4.50
CA LYS A 192 19.68 -13.68 3.26
C LYS A 192 19.45 -14.99 2.51
N GLY A 193 18.52 -15.82 2.98
CA GLY A 193 18.22 -17.12 2.41
C GLY A 193 16.82 -17.58 2.80
N HIS A 194 16.44 -18.75 2.32
CA HIS A 194 15.09 -19.32 2.44
C HIS A 194 15.01 -20.50 3.44
N ARG A 195 16.03 -20.69 4.28
CA ARG A 195 16.00 -21.70 5.34
C ARG A 195 15.34 -21.15 6.58
N VAL A 196 14.33 -21.85 7.08
CA VAL A 196 13.55 -21.48 8.26
C VAL A 196 13.83 -22.48 9.37
N GLY A 197 14.15 -22.00 10.56
CA GLY A 197 14.22 -22.81 11.79
C GLY A 197 12.93 -22.63 12.58
N ILE A 198 12.31 -23.74 12.99
CA ILE A 198 11.11 -23.75 13.83
C ILE A 198 11.53 -24.16 15.23
N CYS A 199 11.19 -23.31 16.22
CA CYS A 199 11.39 -23.60 17.63
C CYS A 199 10.02 -23.57 18.33
N THR A 200 9.62 -24.68 18.91
CA THR A 200 8.34 -24.82 19.61
C THR A 200 8.46 -25.75 20.80
N ALA A 201 7.71 -25.46 21.87
CA ALA A 201 7.56 -26.34 23.02
C ALA A 201 6.52 -27.45 22.78
N SER A 202 5.76 -27.39 21.69
CA SER A 202 4.71 -28.34 21.33
C SER A 202 5.14 -29.23 20.17
N GLY A 203 5.22 -30.55 20.38
CA GLY A 203 5.49 -31.50 19.32
C GLY A 203 4.49 -31.44 18.15
N GLY A 204 3.20 -31.24 18.44
CA GLY A 204 2.17 -31.04 17.43
C GLY A 204 2.35 -29.75 16.64
N GLY A 205 2.77 -28.66 17.29
CA GLY A 205 3.05 -27.39 16.65
C GLY A 205 4.29 -27.40 15.76
N GLY A 206 5.24 -28.33 15.99
CA GLY A 206 6.41 -28.48 15.14
C GLY A 206 6.16 -29.33 13.88
N GLY A 207 5.07 -30.07 13.85
CA GLY A 207 4.69 -30.95 12.73
C GLY A 207 3.60 -30.40 11.82
N TRP A 208 3.08 -29.19 12.11
CA TRP A 208 1.99 -28.55 11.37
C TRP A 208 2.46 -27.71 10.18
#